data_bddb6897e8f5d9d194afc1762e8a5042
#
_entry.id   bddb6897e8f5d9d194afc1762e8a5042
#
_cell.length_a   1.000
_cell.length_b   1.000
_cell.length_c   1.000
_cell.angle_alpha   90.00
_cell.angle_beta   90.00
_cell.angle_gamma   90.00
#
_symmetry.space_group_name_H-M   'P 1'
#
loop_
_entity.id
_entity.type
_entity.pdbx_description
1 polymer ?
#
loop_
_entity_poly.entity_id
_entity_poly.type
_entity_poly.pdbx_seq_one_letter_code
_entity_poly.pdbx_strand_id
1 'polypeptide(L)'
;GSVYENELVTQHKIMVPPNVYGKVVKVYGDAADGKDSYSITDTVLEVYNEQTRKTHELKLAHYWPVRRARPIVQKMPGNHALTTGLRVVDAIFPSVLGGTCAVPGAFGCGKTVISQSISKFSNSDAVIYVGCGERGNEMAEVLCDFPELTTTIDGKEVGIMKRTALVANTSNMPVAAREASIYTGITLAEYFRDMGMNVSMMADSTSRWAE
;
A
#
# COMPACT_ATOMS: atom_id res chain seq x y z
N GLY A 1 -14.79 4.77 10.82
CA GLY A 1 -14.77 3.41 11.38
C GLY A 1 -13.48 2.70 11.08
N SER A 2 -13.21 1.64 11.80
CA SER A 2 -12.05 0.78 11.58
C SER A 2 -12.45 -0.68 11.72
N VAL A 3 -11.75 -1.54 11.01
CA VAL A 3 -11.93 -3.00 11.04
C VAL A 3 -10.59 -3.62 11.40
N TYR A 4 -10.60 -4.66 12.24
CA TYR A 4 -9.40 -5.47 12.47
C TYR A 4 -9.13 -6.31 11.21
N GLU A 5 -7.92 -6.28 10.72
CA GLU A 5 -7.52 -7.04 9.54
C GLU A 5 -6.63 -8.23 9.93
N ASN A 6 -5.51 -7.96 10.57
CA ASN A 6 -4.58 -8.99 11.06
C ASN A 6 -3.61 -8.41 12.12
N GLU A 7 -2.66 -9.22 12.60
CA GLU A 7 -1.73 -8.85 13.66
C GLU A 7 -0.75 -7.72 13.26
N LEU A 8 -0.49 -7.54 11.97
CA LEU A 8 0.40 -6.50 11.45
C LEU A 8 -0.36 -5.24 11.04
N VAL A 9 -1.55 -5.41 10.48
CA VAL A 9 -2.48 -4.34 10.13
C VAL A 9 -3.67 -4.41 11.05
N THR A 10 -3.50 -3.94 12.28
CA THR A 10 -4.51 -4.07 13.32
C THR A 10 -5.76 -3.21 13.10
N GLN A 11 -5.63 -2.13 12.33
CA GLN A 11 -6.73 -1.21 12.06
C GLN A 11 -6.78 -0.81 10.59
N HIS A 12 -7.67 -1.41 9.84
CA HIS A 12 -8.04 -0.92 8.52
C HIS A 12 -9.10 0.17 8.67
N LYS A 13 -8.70 1.42 8.45
CA LYS A 13 -9.60 2.57 8.58
C LYS A 13 -10.43 2.74 7.32
N ILE A 14 -11.75 2.78 7.49
CA ILE A 14 -12.66 3.07 6.39
C ILE A 14 -12.75 4.58 6.23
N MET A 15 -12.29 5.05 5.08
CA MET A 15 -12.14 6.47 4.80
C MET A 15 -13.27 6.99 3.93
N VAL A 16 -13.66 8.23 4.18
CA VAL A 16 -14.53 8.98 3.27
C VAL A 16 -13.71 9.33 2.01
N PRO A 17 -14.25 9.07 0.80
CA PRO A 17 -13.57 9.45 -0.43
C PRO A 17 -13.23 10.95 -0.46
N PRO A 18 -12.05 11.35 -0.97
CA PRO A 18 -11.58 12.74 -0.91
C PRO A 18 -12.48 13.78 -1.59
N ASN A 19 -13.37 13.33 -2.48
CA ASN A 19 -14.32 14.18 -3.20
C ASN A 19 -15.69 14.29 -2.53
N VAL A 20 -15.88 13.67 -1.35
CA VAL A 20 -17.13 13.71 -0.59
C VAL A 20 -16.93 14.53 0.68
N TYR A 21 -17.78 15.51 0.87
CA TYR A 21 -17.79 16.37 2.06
C TYR A 21 -19.24 16.76 2.40
N GLY A 22 -19.48 17.07 3.67
CA GLY A 22 -20.79 17.45 4.15
C GLY A 22 -21.03 17.07 5.62
N LYS A 23 -22.29 17.08 6.00
CA LYS A 23 -22.72 16.72 7.37
C LYS A 23 -23.08 15.24 7.43
N VAL A 24 -22.58 14.54 8.43
CA VAL A 24 -22.96 13.14 8.69
C VAL A 24 -24.43 13.09 9.10
N VAL A 25 -25.22 12.31 8.38
CA VAL A 25 -26.64 12.12 8.65
C VAL A 25 -26.85 10.85 9.43
N LYS A 26 -26.23 9.74 8.98
CA LYS A 26 -26.40 8.43 9.60
C LYS A 26 -25.07 7.64 9.52
N VAL A 27 -24.76 6.92 10.60
CA VAL A 27 -23.67 5.94 10.68
C VAL A 27 -24.31 4.59 10.93
N TYR A 28 -23.91 3.58 10.16
CA TYR A 28 -24.34 2.21 10.33
C TYR A 28 -23.25 1.42 11.06
N GLY A 29 -23.63 0.32 11.71
CA GLY A 29 -22.68 -0.56 12.41
C GLY A 29 -22.83 -0.57 13.92
N ASP A 30 -23.82 0.15 14.45
CA ASP A 30 -24.22 0.03 15.85
C ASP A 30 -25.19 -1.14 16.03
N ALA A 31 -25.21 -1.74 17.22
CA ALA A 31 -26.12 -2.85 17.57
C ALA A 31 -27.61 -2.52 17.33
N ALA A 32 -27.95 -1.24 17.20
CA ALA A 32 -29.30 -0.76 16.94
C ALA A 32 -29.77 -1.06 15.49
N ASP A 33 -28.86 -1.26 14.54
CA ASP A 33 -29.21 -1.53 13.14
C ASP A 33 -29.55 -3.02 12.88
N GLY A 34 -29.37 -3.89 13.87
CA GLY A 34 -29.73 -5.32 13.79
C GLY A 34 -28.94 -6.13 12.77
N LYS A 35 -27.81 -5.61 12.30
CA LYS A 35 -26.94 -6.25 11.31
C LYS A 35 -25.57 -6.52 11.90
N ASP A 36 -25.22 -7.81 12.04
CA ASP A 36 -23.98 -8.25 12.68
C ASP A 36 -22.76 -8.17 11.77
N SER A 37 -22.96 -8.03 10.46
CA SER A 37 -21.89 -7.97 9.47
C SER A 37 -22.26 -7.10 8.27
N TYR A 38 -21.25 -6.45 7.66
CA TYR A 38 -21.40 -5.60 6.49
C TYR A 38 -20.52 -6.09 5.36
N SER A 39 -21.09 -6.15 4.17
CA SER A 39 -20.34 -6.38 2.94
C SER A 39 -19.62 -5.10 2.49
N ILE A 40 -18.59 -5.21 1.67
CA ILE A 40 -17.88 -4.07 1.07
C ILE A 40 -18.80 -3.17 0.22
N THR A 41 -19.93 -3.70 -0.22
CA THR A 41 -20.92 -2.99 -1.04
C THR A 41 -22.06 -2.37 -0.24
N ASP A 42 -22.14 -2.67 1.05
CA ASP A 42 -23.18 -2.13 1.93
C ASP A 42 -22.90 -0.67 2.27
N THR A 43 -23.96 0.12 2.43
CA THR A 43 -23.85 1.51 2.90
C THR A 43 -23.55 1.51 4.41
N VAL A 44 -22.48 2.18 4.79
CA VAL A 44 -22.02 2.29 6.19
C VAL A 44 -22.05 3.70 6.73
N LEU A 45 -22.17 4.70 5.87
CA LEU A 45 -22.21 6.11 6.24
C LEU A 45 -23.03 6.90 5.21
N GLU A 46 -23.89 7.78 5.69
CA GLU A 46 -24.59 8.76 4.86
C GLU A 46 -24.11 10.18 5.19
N VAL A 47 -23.73 10.93 4.16
CA VAL A 47 -23.24 12.31 4.27
C VAL A 47 -24.10 13.22 3.39
N TYR A 48 -24.71 14.22 4.00
CA TYR A 48 -25.49 15.23 3.30
C TYR A 48 -24.63 16.43 2.93
N ASN A 49 -24.57 16.73 1.64
CA ASN A 49 -23.89 17.92 1.14
C ASN A 49 -24.89 19.07 0.98
N GLU A 50 -24.73 20.11 1.79
CA GLU A 50 -25.63 21.27 1.80
C GLU A 50 -25.55 22.09 0.51
N GLN A 51 -24.40 22.15 -0.15
CA GLN A 51 -24.20 22.92 -1.38
C GLN A 51 -24.91 22.26 -2.57
N THR A 52 -24.76 20.94 -2.70
CA THR A 52 -25.39 20.18 -3.79
C THR A 52 -26.79 19.67 -3.44
N ARG A 53 -27.21 19.77 -2.17
CA ARG A 53 -28.47 19.23 -1.62
C ARG A 53 -28.64 17.74 -1.89
N LYS A 54 -27.54 16.99 -1.90
CA LYS A 54 -27.54 15.53 -2.15
C LYS A 54 -26.99 14.78 -0.95
N THR A 55 -27.59 13.62 -0.69
CA THR A 55 -27.04 12.64 0.25
C THR A 55 -26.15 11.67 -0.51
N HIS A 56 -24.93 11.48 -0.01
CA HIS A 56 -23.98 10.51 -0.51
C HIS A 56 -23.97 9.29 0.40
N GLU A 57 -24.26 8.13 -0.16
CA GLU A 57 -24.15 6.84 0.51
C GLU A 57 -22.73 6.31 0.34
N LEU A 58 -22.03 6.12 1.43
CA LEU A 58 -20.65 5.66 1.46
C LEU A 58 -20.59 4.20 1.89
N LYS A 59 -19.74 3.46 1.20
CA LYS A 59 -19.50 2.03 1.37
C LYS A 59 -18.14 1.78 2.00
N LEU A 60 -17.84 0.53 2.35
CA LEU A 60 -16.51 0.15 2.84
C LEU A 60 -15.42 0.32 1.78
N ALA A 61 -15.77 0.29 0.51
CA ALA A 61 -14.87 0.50 -0.62
C ALA A 61 -15.31 1.69 -1.48
N HIS A 62 -14.36 2.32 -2.15
CA HIS A 62 -14.62 3.36 -3.14
C HIS A 62 -13.69 3.21 -4.34
N TYR A 63 -14.11 3.77 -5.48
CA TYR A 63 -13.32 3.78 -6.71
C TYR A 63 -12.40 5.01 -6.74
N TRP A 64 -11.17 4.79 -7.21
CA TRP A 64 -10.20 5.85 -7.44
C TRP A 64 -9.45 5.63 -8.76
N PRO A 65 -9.30 6.66 -9.61
CA PRO A 65 -8.54 6.53 -10.86
C PRO A 65 -7.05 6.41 -10.54
N VAL A 66 -6.42 5.30 -10.96
CA VAL A 66 -5.02 4.97 -10.63
C VAL A 66 -3.99 5.99 -11.13
N ARG A 67 -4.32 6.74 -12.20
CA ARG A 67 -3.43 7.81 -12.73
C ARG A 67 -3.61 9.15 -12.05
N ARG A 68 -4.48 9.24 -11.05
CA ARG A 68 -4.70 10.47 -10.29
C ARG A 68 -4.16 10.30 -8.89
N ALA A 69 -3.13 11.07 -8.54
CA ALA A 69 -2.62 11.09 -7.17
C ALA A 69 -3.73 11.43 -6.17
N ARG A 70 -3.72 10.78 -5.02
CA ARG A 70 -4.65 11.12 -3.94
C ARG A 70 -4.24 12.46 -3.33
N PRO A 71 -5.21 13.35 -3.06
CA PRO A 71 -4.91 14.69 -2.58
C PRO A 71 -4.21 14.65 -1.22
N ILE A 72 -3.28 15.58 -1.04
CA ILE A 72 -2.59 15.83 0.22
C ILE A 72 -2.77 17.29 0.61
N VAL A 73 -2.85 17.58 1.90
CA VAL A 73 -2.94 18.94 2.41
C VAL A 73 -1.58 19.64 2.33
N GLN A 74 -0.53 18.93 2.77
CA GLN A 74 0.82 19.45 2.83
C GLN A 74 1.84 18.31 2.71
N LYS A 75 2.94 18.57 2.01
CA LYS A 75 4.09 17.68 1.99
C LYS A 75 4.94 17.94 3.23
N MET A 76 5.11 16.92 4.06
CA MET A 76 5.90 17.03 5.29
C MET A 76 7.40 16.84 5.02
N PRO A 77 8.28 17.48 5.81
CA PRO A 77 9.71 17.21 5.72
C PRO A 77 10.03 15.79 6.19
N GLY A 78 11.07 15.18 5.58
CA GLY A 78 11.55 13.86 5.95
C GLY A 78 12.42 13.91 7.21
N ASN A 79 11.83 13.81 8.38
CA ASN A 79 12.52 13.90 9.67
C ASN A 79 12.81 12.53 10.30
N HIS A 80 12.23 11.48 9.77
CA HIS A 80 12.35 10.11 10.30
C HIS A 80 13.07 9.22 9.30
N ALA A 81 14.04 8.45 9.77
CA ALA A 81 14.77 7.51 8.94
C ALA A 81 13.89 6.29 8.60
N LEU A 82 14.00 5.84 7.36
CA LEU A 82 13.56 4.53 6.93
C LEU A 82 14.70 3.54 7.22
N THR A 83 14.49 2.60 8.11
CA THR A 83 15.43 1.50 8.34
C THR A 83 15.19 0.40 7.32
N THR A 84 16.24 0.01 6.59
CA THR A 84 16.18 -1.04 5.56
C THR A 84 16.56 -2.41 6.12
N GLY A 85 17.22 -2.44 7.29
CA GLY A 85 17.82 -3.64 7.88
C GLY A 85 19.20 -4.00 7.31
N LEU A 86 19.67 -3.25 6.33
CA LEU A 86 21.01 -3.39 5.75
C LEU A 86 21.94 -2.34 6.35
N ARG A 87 22.86 -2.75 7.23
CA ARG A 87 23.73 -1.84 7.99
C ARG A 87 24.48 -0.84 7.12
N VAL A 88 25.00 -1.28 5.98
CA VAL A 88 25.75 -0.43 5.05
C VAL A 88 24.86 0.63 4.43
N VAL A 89 23.64 0.25 4.02
CA VAL A 89 22.68 1.19 3.43
C VAL A 89 22.23 2.19 4.50
N ASP A 90 21.84 1.72 5.67
CA ASP A 90 21.32 2.57 6.73
C ASP A 90 22.39 3.55 7.28
N ALA A 91 23.67 3.15 7.27
CA ALA A 91 24.76 3.99 7.76
C ALA A 91 25.32 4.98 6.74
N ILE A 92 25.42 4.59 5.45
CA ILE A 92 26.13 5.38 4.42
C ILE A 92 25.14 6.07 3.47
N PHE A 93 23.99 5.45 3.20
CA PHE A 93 22.94 5.95 2.30
C PHE A 93 21.57 5.98 2.98
N PRO A 94 21.42 6.71 4.09
CA PRO A 94 20.19 6.71 4.84
C PRO A 94 19.02 7.23 3.99
N SER A 95 17.93 6.49 4.01
CA SER A 95 16.66 6.89 3.43
C SER A 95 15.72 7.45 4.50
N VAL A 96 14.77 8.26 4.10
CA VAL A 96 13.78 8.87 5.01
C VAL A 96 12.38 8.37 4.69
N LEU A 97 11.54 8.26 5.71
CA LEU A 97 10.12 8.00 5.54
C LEU A 97 9.48 9.13 4.71
N GLY A 98 8.72 8.76 3.70
CA GLY A 98 8.15 9.70 2.73
C GLY A 98 9.13 10.18 1.65
N GLY A 99 10.39 9.70 1.66
CA GLY A 99 11.37 9.96 0.63
C GLY A 99 11.26 9.02 -0.57
N THR A 100 12.08 9.30 -1.57
CA THR A 100 12.23 8.47 -2.76
C THR A 100 13.71 8.18 -2.96
N CYS A 101 14.06 6.92 -3.18
CA CYS A 101 15.41 6.51 -3.50
C CYS A 101 15.44 5.57 -4.71
N ALA A 102 16.58 5.52 -5.38
CA ALA A 102 16.84 4.60 -6.46
C ALA A 102 17.95 3.62 -6.08
N VAL A 103 17.80 2.37 -6.47
CA VAL A 103 18.82 1.32 -6.35
C VAL A 103 19.28 0.95 -7.75
N PRO A 104 20.22 1.72 -8.34
CA PRO A 104 20.70 1.45 -9.68
C PRO A 104 21.65 0.26 -9.70
N GLY A 105 21.63 -0.48 -10.78
CA GLY A 105 22.60 -1.57 -10.97
C GLY A 105 22.24 -2.45 -12.16
N ALA A 106 23.29 -3.10 -12.70
CA ALA A 106 23.14 -4.06 -13.78
C ALA A 106 22.38 -5.31 -13.32
N PHE A 107 22.03 -6.17 -14.27
CA PHE A 107 21.44 -7.47 -13.97
C PHE A 107 22.35 -8.28 -13.04
N GLY A 108 21.77 -8.94 -12.05
CA GLY A 108 22.51 -9.80 -11.10
C GLY A 108 23.25 -9.06 -9.98
N CYS A 109 23.11 -7.74 -9.85
CA CYS A 109 23.79 -6.97 -8.78
C CYS A 109 23.07 -7.00 -7.41
N GLY A 110 22.03 -7.80 -7.27
CA GLY A 110 21.33 -7.97 -6.00
C GLY A 110 20.22 -6.98 -5.70
N LYS A 111 19.67 -6.27 -6.69
CA LYS A 111 18.52 -5.35 -6.49
C LYS A 111 17.33 -6.01 -5.81
N THR A 112 16.93 -7.18 -6.30
CA THR A 112 15.81 -7.94 -5.72
C THR A 112 16.07 -8.34 -4.27
N VAL A 113 17.32 -8.72 -3.93
CA VAL A 113 17.72 -9.04 -2.55
C VAL A 113 17.57 -7.83 -1.63
N ILE A 114 17.93 -6.64 -2.10
CA ILE A 114 17.74 -5.40 -1.35
C ILE A 114 16.24 -5.13 -1.12
N SER A 115 15.43 -5.29 -2.16
CA SER A 115 13.96 -5.12 -2.08
C SER A 115 13.31 -6.10 -1.10
N GLN A 116 13.73 -7.36 -1.10
CA GLN A 116 13.29 -8.38 -0.13
C GLN A 116 13.72 -8.01 1.30
N SER A 117 14.96 -7.54 1.49
CA SER A 117 15.45 -7.09 2.80
C SER A 117 14.64 -5.92 3.34
N ILE A 118 14.32 -4.93 2.50
CA ILE A 118 13.45 -3.81 2.88
C ILE A 118 12.06 -4.31 3.26
N SER A 119 11.49 -5.23 2.51
CA SER A 119 10.18 -5.82 2.82
C SER A 119 10.15 -6.51 4.17
N LYS A 120 11.24 -7.21 4.52
CA LYS A 120 11.35 -7.97 5.76
C LYS A 120 11.65 -7.09 6.98
N PHE A 121 12.61 -6.16 6.87
CA PHE A 121 13.19 -5.49 8.01
C PHE A 121 12.81 -4.02 8.13
N SER A 122 12.14 -3.43 7.14
CA SER A 122 11.76 -2.02 7.22
C SER A 122 10.79 -1.76 8.36
N ASN A 123 10.90 -0.56 8.90
CA ASN A 123 9.99 -0.03 9.91
C ASN A 123 8.65 0.50 9.30
N SER A 124 8.28 0.00 8.12
CA SER A 124 7.00 0.33 7.48
C SER A 124 5.87 -0.54 8.01
N ASP A 125 4.69 0.06 8.13
CA ASP A 125 3.48 -0.64 8.56
C ASP A 125 2.91 -1.52 7.44
N ALA A 126 3.01 -1.05 6.19
CA ALA A 126 2.60 -1.80 5.00
C ALA A 126 3.66 -1.71 3.90
N VAL A 127 3.72 -2.74 3.09
CA VAL A 127 4.68 -2.88 1.98
C VAL A 127 3.93 -3.17 0.70
N ILE A 128 4.22 -2.40 -0.35
CA ILE A 128 3.69 -2.65 -1.69
C ILE A 128 4.87 -3.00 -2.60
N TYR A 129 4.90 -4.23 -3.06
CA TYR A 129 5.92 -4.66 -4.02
C TYR A 129 5.32 -4.75 -5.43
N VAL A 130 5.94 -4.07 -6.37
CA VAL A 130 5.52 -4.03 -7.77
C VAL A 130 6.59 -4.65 -8.64
N GLY A 131 6.34 -5.84 -9.15
CA GLY A 131 7.13 -6.44 -10.22
C GLY A 131 6.66 -5.86 -11.55
N CYS A 132 7.49 -5.00 -12.15
CA CYS A 132 7.15 -4.27 -13.37
C CYS A 132 7.91 -4.81 -14.58
N GLY A 133 7.27 -5.70 -15.34
CA GLY A 133 7.88 -6.32 -16.51
C GLY A 133 8.98 -7.32 -16.16
N GLU A 134 8.94 -7.89 -14.95
CA GLU A 134 9.93 -8.86 -14.50
C GLU A 134 9.87 -10.17 -15.30
N ARG A 135 10.97 -10.90 -15.29
CA ARG A 135 11.01 -12.24 -15.89
C ARG A 135 10.12 -13.19 -15.09
N GLY A 136 9.46 -14.11 -15.78
CA GLY A 136 8.54 -15.03 -15.13
C GLY A 136 9.20 -15.88 -14.02
N ASN A 137 10.46 -16.29 -14.19
CA ASN A 137 11.21 -17.03 -13.18
C ASN A 137 11.55 -16.15 -11.95
N GLU A 138 11.97 -14.89 -12.13
CA GLU A 138 12.27 -13.96 -11.04
C GLU A 138 11.00 -13.64 -10.24
N MET A 139 9.88 -13.44 -10.93
CA MET A 139 8.59 -13.23 -10.26
C MET A 139 8.12 -14.50 -9.53
N ALA A 140 8.38 -15.68 -10.08
CA ALA A 140 8.07 -16.95 -9.41
C ALA A 140 8.88 -17.12 -8.11
N GLU A 141 10.18 -16.76 -8.12
CA GLU A 141 10.99 -16.73 -6.90
C GLU A 141 10.40 -15.80 -5.85
N VAL A 142 10.06 -14.56 -6.22
CA VAL A 142 9.41 -13.61 -5.30
C VAL A 142 8.12 -14.18 -4.71
N LEU A 143 7.28 -14.80 -5.53
CA LEU A 143 6.01 -15.40 -5.08
C LEU A 143 6.21 -16.64 -4.19
N CYS A 144 7.33 -17.34 -4.32
CA CYS A 144 7.70 -18.46 -3.44
C CYS A 144 8.35 -17.97 -2.14
N ASP A 145 9.28 -17.01 -2.24
CA ASP A 145 10.11 -16.59 -1.11
C ASP A 145 9.34 -15.68 -0.13
N PHE A 146 8.50 -14.77 -0.65
CA PHE A 146 7.79 -13.80 0.23
C PHE A 146 6.89 -14.46 1.27
N PRO A 147 6.12 -15.53 0.96
CA PRO A 147 5.33 -16.23 1.96
C PRO A 147 6.15 -16.90 3.07
N GLU A 148 7.40 -17.26 2.78
CA GLU A 148 8.31 -17.87 3.75
C GLU A 148 9.00 -16.85 4.67
N LEU A 149 8.99 -15.56 4.27
CA LEU A 149 9.58 -14.51 5.07
C LEU A 149 8.71 -14.21 6.29
N THR A 150 9.35 -14.20 7.46
CA THR A 150 8.71 -13.89 8.73
C THR A 150 9.36 -12.71 9.41
N THR A 151 8.60 -12.01 10.22
CA THR A 151 9.08 -10.98 11.16
C THR A 151 8.61 -11.34 12.57
N THR A 152 9.35 -10.89 13.58
CA THR A 152 9.01 -11.17 14.98
C THR A 152 8.27 -9.98 15.57
N ILE A 153 7.04 -10.21 16.06
CA ILE A 153 6.22 -9.25 16.79
C ILE A 153 5.83 -9.87 18.12
N ASP A 154 6.12 -9.18 19.21
CA ASP A 154 5.84 -9.65 20.57
C ASP A 154 6.31 -11.10 20.84
N GLY A 155 7.48 -11.46 20.28
CA GLY A 155 8.09 -12.77 20.42
C GLY A 155 7.43 -13.89 19.58
N LYS A 156 6.48 -13.56 18.70
CA LYS A 156 5.87 -14.50 17.76
C LYS A 156 6.33 -14.23 16.34
N GLU A 157 6.60 -15.29 15.60
CA GLU A 157 6.86 -15.20 14.17
C GLU A 157 5.55 -14.99 13.40
N VAL A 158 5.51 -13.91 12.61
CA VAL A 158 4.38 -13.56 11.77
C VAL A 158 4.85 -13.39 10.34
N GLY A 159 4.15 -14.01 9.37
CA GLY A 159 4.49 -13.90 7.96
C GLY A 159 4.33 -12.47 7.44
N ILE A 160 5.33 -11.97 6.73
CA ILE A 160 5.33 -10.59 6.21
C ILE A 160 4.25 -10.36 5.16
N MET A 161 3.73 -11.40 4.52
CA MET A 161 2.62 -11.32 3.57
C MET A 161 1.36 -10.70 4.18
N LYS A 162 1.19 -10.75 5.50
CA LYS A 162 0.07 -10.10 6.19
C LYS A 162 0.10 -8.57 6.12
N ARG A 163 1.26 -7.97 5.81
CA ARG A 163 1.43 -6.52 5.59
C ARG A 163 1.87 -6.17 4.18
N THR A 164 1.99 -7.15 3.27
CA THR A 164 2.55 -6.97 1.94
C THR A 164 1.50 -7.21 0.86
N ALA A 165 1.38 -6.28 -0.07
CA ALA A 165 0.62 -6.47 -1.29
C ALA A 165 1.57 -6.60 -2.49
N LEU A 166 1.38 -7.64 -3.31
CA LEU A 166 2.16 -7.89 -4.51
C LEU A 166 1.37 -7.49 -5.76
N VAL A 167 1.95 -6.63 -6.59
CA VAL A 167 1.44 -6.30 -7.91
C VAL A 167 2.39 -6.91 -8.93
N ALA A 168 2.00 -8.04 -9.51
CA ALA A 168 2.85 -8.80 -10.42
C ALA A 168 2.52 -8.48 -11.88
N ASN A 169 3.51 -8.00 -12.62
CA ASN A 169 3.49 -7.89 -14.07
C ASN A 169 4.75 -8.53 -14.63
N THR A 170 4.58 -9.52 -15.50
CA THR A 170 5.70 -10.21 -16.16
C THR A 170 5.97 -9.64 -17.55
N SER A 171 7.17 -9.89 -18.08
CA SER A 171 7.65 -9.35 -19.36
C SER A 171 6.83 -9.78 -20.57
N ASN A 172 6.07 -10.86 -20.47
CA ASN A 172 5.18 -11.38 -21.52
C ASN A 172 3.77 -10.77 -21.50
N MET A 173 3.46 -9.96 -20.49
CA MET A 173 2.17 -9.25 -20.41
C MET A 173 2.17 -8.01 -21.30
N PRO A 174 0.97 -7.52 -21.72
CA PRO A 174 0.86 -6.33 -22.56
C PRO A 174 1.53 -5.09 -21.93
N VAL A 175 2.10 -4.23 -22.79
CA VAL A 175 2.78 -2.98 -22.37
C VAL A 175 1.85 -2.08 -21.53
N ALA A 176 0.57 -1.98 -21.91
CA ALA A 176 -0.42 -1.21 -21.15
C ALA A 176 -0.60 -1.71 -19.71
N ALA A 177 -0.56 -3.03 -19.50
CA ALA A 177 -0.61 -3.63 -18.16
C ALA A 177 0.67 -3.33 -17.37
N ARG A 178 1.83 -3.34 -18.04
CA ARG A 178 3.12 -2.95 -17.46
C ARG A 178 3.09 -1.50 -16.99
N GLU A 179 2.63 -0.60 -17.83
CA GLU A 179 2.48 0.81 -17.48
C GLU A 179 1.53 1.00 -16.28
N ALA A 180 0.40 0.32 -16.27
CA ALA A 180 -0.60 0.42 -15.21
C ALA A 180 -0.13 -0.15 -13.87
N SER A 181 0.83 -1.08 -13.85
CA SER A 181 1.26 -1.76 -12.62
C SER A 181 1.83 -0.82 -11.56
N ILE A 182 2.68 0.12 -11.95
CA ILE A 182 3.27 1.11 -11.04
C ILE A 182 2.19 2.06 -10.51
N TYR A 183 1.31 2.55 -11.38
CA TYR A 183 0.19 3.41 -10.95
C TYR A 183 -0.75 2.68 -9.97
N THR A 184 -0.99 1.40 -10.20
CA THR A 184 -1.78 0.57 -9.28
C THR A 184 -1.08 0.45 -7.93
N GLY A 185 0.21 0.16 -7.93
CA GLY A 185 1.01 0.05 -6.71
C GLY A 185 1.04 1.35 -5.90
N ILE A 186 1.28 2.49 -6.56
CA ILE A 186 1.32 3.77 -5.85
C ILE A 186 -0.06 4.16 -5.31
N THR A 187 -1.14 3.86 -6.04
CA THR A 187 -2.50 4.12 -5.56
C THR A 187 -2.82 3.31 -4.30
N LEU A 188 -2.40 2.05 -4.24
CA LEU A 188 -2.52 1.23 -3.03
C LEU A 188 -1.69 1.80 -1.89
N ALA A 189 -0.44 2.19 -2.16
CA ALA A 189 0.43 2.81 -1.16
C ALA A 189 -0.16 4.11 -0.61
N GLU A 190 -0.70 4.97 -1.47
CA GLU A 190 -1.36 6.21 -1.08
C GLU A 190 -2.64 5.96 -0.26
N TYR A 191 -3.37 4.90 -0.56
CA TYR A 191 -4.55 4.51 0.22
C TYR A 191 -4.17 4.16 1.66
N PHE A 192 -3.17 3.31 1.87
CA PHE A 192 -2.69 2.99 3.22
C PHE A 192 -2.04 4.19 3.92
N ARG A 193 -1.30 5.03 3.18
CA ARG A 193 -0.79 6.31 3.71
C ARG A 193 -1.91 7.19 4.26
N ASP A 194 -3.01 7.30 3.55
CA ASP A 194 -4.15 8.14 3.95
C ASP A 194 -4.83 7.62 5.24
N MET A 195 -4.65 6.33 5.57
CA MET A 195 -5.05 5.77 6.86
C MET A 195 -4.12 6.18 8.01
N GLY A 196 -2.98 6.82 7.70
CA GLY A 196 -1.96 7.20 8.67
C GLY A 196 -0.87 6.16 8.87
N MET A 197 -0.71 5.23 7.94
CA MET A 197 0.34 4.20 7.95
C MET A 197 1.60 4.68 7.23
N ASN A 198 2.75 4.20 7.70
CA ASN A 198 4.01 4.31 6.97
C ASN A 198 4.07 3.19 5.93
N VAL A 199 4.13 3.56 4.67
CA VAL A 199 4.08 2.60 3.56
C VAL A 199 5.35 2.68 2.75
N SER A 200 5.98 1.53 2.54
CA SER A 200 7.07 1.37 1.57
C SER A 200 6.54 0.77 0.28
N MET A 201 6.80 1.44 -0.83
CA MET A 201 6.52 0.92 -2.15
C MET A 201 7.83 0.66 -2.89
N MET A 202 7.98 -0.53 -3.42
CA MET A 202 9.13 -0.94 -4.21
C MET A 202 8.69 -1.30 -5.62
N ALA A 203 9.40 -0.79 -6.63
CA ALA A 203 9.16 -1.10 -8.03
C ALA A 203 10.41 -1.75 -8.64
N ASP A 204 10.30 -3.00 -9.04
CA ASP A 204 11.35 -3.76 -9.69
C ASP A 204 10.86 -4.24 -11.07
N SER A 205 11.34 -3.71 -12.18
CA SER A 205 12.24 -2.57 -12.27
C SER A 205 11.61 -1.46 -13.13
N THR A 206 11.92 -0.22 -12.78
CA THR A 206 11.38 0.95 -13.50
C THR A 206 11.93 1.10 -14.91
N SER A 207 13.07 0.50 -15.24
CA SER A 207 13.64 0.53 -16.59
C SER A 207 12.70 -0.05 -17.64
N ARG A 208 12.08 -1.18 -17.34
CA ARG A 208 11.12 -1.83 -18.24
C ARG A 208 9.75 -1.16 -18.28
N TRP A 209 9.45 -0.35 -17.27
CA TRP A 209 8.27 0.51 -17.30
C TRP A 209 8.44 1.69 -18.25
N ALA A 210 9.67 2.20 -18.34
CA ALA A 210 10.01 3.35 -19.19
C ALA A 210 10.26 3.00 -20.68
N GLU A 211 10.40 1.70 -21.01
CA GLU A 211 10.48 1.22 -22.40
C GLU A 211 9.12 1.33 -23.12
#